data_b5be1718bd134fa24f6518a5f75910c7
#
_entry.id   b5be1718bd134fa24f6518a5f75910c7
#
_cell.length_a   1.000
_cell.length_b   1.000
_cell.length_c   1.000
_cell.angle_alpha   90.00
_cell.angle_beta   90.00
_cell.angle_gamma   90.00
#
_symmetry.space_group_name_H-M   'P 1'
#
loop_
_entity.id
_entity.type
_entity.pdbx_description
1 polymer ?
#
loop_
_entity_poly.entity_id
_entity_poly.type
_entity_poly.pdbx_seq_one_letter_code
_entity_poly.pdbx_strand_id
1 'polypeptide(L)'
;MTDNDMQRLWTEASDIANKLSDMRSIDTETAYKSVRHKVRSNRLRRAAYTMFSRAAAVLVLPLIMSTATLYYMYTHDRSLPSATAMVEVTAPAGTTARVMLPDSSEVWLNSDSRLTYPQTFDSRERTVNLKGEAFFSVSSDRQHPFNVCLDGGLRVMAHGTRFNVCSYDDSDNVEMTLERGAIDVMHDDNTLERLKPNEQVVYDRRNHSWTLNRVDVEEYGSWKTGRLVFRNMPLGKVFEQVERRYNTQIVLHDSSLMRRKIRATFASESLEQILADIRLVTPIRWTATTTPGGRNRIDIYSSKAKN
;
A
#
# COMPACT_ATOMS: atom_id res chain seq x y z
N MET A 1 11.12 -13.33 -120.61
CA MET A 1 11.84 -13.19 -119.34
C MET A 1 12.91 -12.15 -119.54
N THR A 2 12.67 -10.97 -118.99
CA THR A 2 13.54 -9.84 -119.27
C THR A 2 14.79 -9.93 -118.38
N ASP A 3 15.90 -9.35 -118.83
CA ASP A 3 17.21 -9.38 -118.14
C ASP A 3 17.12 -8.86 -116.63
N ASN A 4 16.07 -8.01 -116.39
CA ASN A 4 15.77 -7.42 -115.11
C ASN A 4 15.20 -8.45 -114.09
N ASP A 5 14.42 -9.43 -114.61
CA ASP A 5 13.86 -10.51 -113.77
C ASP A 5 14.92 -11.50 -113.27
N MET A 6 15.90 -11.74 -114.13
CA MET A 6 17.05 -12.62 -113.75
C MET A 6 17.94 -11.99 -112.66
N GLN A 7 18.20 -10.66 -112.74
CA GLN A 7 19.00 -9.97 -111.73
C GLN A 7 18.28 -9.96 -110.39
N ARG A 8 16.96 -9.81 -110.38
CA ARG A 8 16.21 -9.89 -109.11
C ARG A 8 16.29 -11.26 -108.44
N LEU A 9 16.09 -12.32 -109.30
CA LEU A 9 16.20 -13.68 -108.73
C LEU A 9 17.58 -14.02 -108.28
N TRP A 10 18.68 -13.51 -108.88
CA TRP A 10 20.04 -13.65 -108.39
C TRP A 10 20.29 -12.91 -107.08
N THR A 11 19.71 -11.70 -106.89
CA THR A 11 19.90 -10.94 -105.69
C THR A 11 19.11 -11.60 -104.56
N GLU A 12 17.90 -12.10 -104.78
CA GLU A 12 17.15 -12.85 -103.76
C GLU A 12 17.82 -14.18 -103.42
N ALA A 13 18.38 -14.91 -104.36
CA ALA A 13 19.10 -16.15 -104.12
C ALA A 13 20.38 -15.89 -103.28
N SER A 14 21.09 -14.77 -103.61
CA SER A 14 22.29 -14.39 -102.87
C SER A 14 21.93 -13.96 -101.40
N ASP A 15 20.83 -13.27 -101.23
CA ASP A 15 20.39 -12.83 -99.87
C ASP A 15 19.92 -14.03 -99.03
N ILE A 16 19.30 -15.04 -99.67
CA ILE A 16 18.94 -16.29 -98.99
C ILE A 16 20.19 -17.10 -98.66
N ALA A 17 21.14 -17.16 -99.56
CA ALA A 17 22.39 -17.87 -99.30
C ALA A 17 23.22 -17.26 -98.18
N ASN A 18 23.26 -15.91 -98.09
CA ASN A 18 23.88 -15.18 -96.99
C ASN A 18 23.17 -15.42 -95.67
N LYS A 19 21.85 -15.40 -95.66
CA LYS A 19 21.02 -15.70 -94.44
C LYS A 19 21.23 -17.15 -94.00
N LEU A 20 21.34 -18.09 -94.89
CA LEU A 20 21.65 -19.51 -94.59
C LEU A 20 23.05 -19.67 -94.04
N SER A 21 24.05 -18.94 -94.59
CA SER A 21 25.43 -18.97 -94.06
C SER A 21 25.51 -18.38 -92.62
N ASP A 22 24.80 -17.30 -92.39
CA ASP A 22 24.70 -16.71 -91.05
C ASP A 22 24.00 -17.64 -90.05
N MET A 23 22.95 -18.34 -90.46
CA MET A 23 22.32 -19.38 -89.64
C MET A 23 23.28 -20.58 -89.36
N ARG A 24 24.17 -20.88 -90.25
CA ARG A 24 25.17 -21.97 -90.10
C ARG A 24 26.32 -21.58 -89.19
N SER A 25 26.57 -20.29 -89.03
CA SER A 25 27.60 -19.76 -88.14
C SER A 25 27.19 -19.66 -86.69
N ILE A 26 25.88 -19.90 -86.36
CA ILE A 26 25.45 -19.90 -84.98
C ILE A 26 25.96 -21.10 -84.25
N ASP A 27 26.94 -20.89 -83.40
CA ASP A 27 27.45 -21.89 -82.49
C ASP A 27 26.38 -22.23 -81.41
N THR A 28 25.54 -23.20 -81.81
CA THR A 28 24.44 -23.70 -80.97
C THR A 28 24.94 -24.36 -79.69
N GLU A 29 26.14 -24.89 -79.75
CA GLU A 29 26.78 -25.58 -78.61
C GLU A 29 27.18 -24.60 -77.53
N THR A 30 27.75 -23.44 -77.87
CA THR A 30 28.17 -22.42 -76.94
C THR A 30 26.93 -21.68 -76.40
N ALA A 31 25.91 -21.43 -77.22
CA ALA A 31 24.63 -20.87 -76.80
C ALA A 31 23.93 -21.80 -75.80
N TYR A 32 23.86 -23.09 -76.08
CA TYR A 32 23.27 -24.09 -75.21
C TYR A 32 24.00 -24.20 -73.85
N LYS A 33 25.34 -24.20 -73.86
CA LYS A 33 26.15 -24.24 -72.67
C LYS A 33 25.89 -22.97 -71.77
N SER A 34 25.83 -21.79 -72.36
CA SER A 34 25.59 -20.54 -71.64
C SER A 34 24.18 -20.48 -71.00
N VAL A 35 23.14 -20.93 -71.73
CA VAL A 35 21.80 -21.03 -71.19
C VAL A 35 21.70 -22.07 -70.08
N ARG A 36 22.30 -23.25 -70.33
CA ARG A 36 22.33 -24.31 -69.31
C ARG A 36 23.01 -23.86 -68.01
N HIS A 37 24.12 -23.11 -68.12
CA HIS A 37 24.83 -22.56 -66.97
C HIS A 37 23.99 -21.52 -66.24
N LYS A 38 23.29 -20.59 -66.92
CA LYS A 38 22.38 -19.61 -66.30
C LYS A 38 21.19 -20.26 -65.62
N VAL A 39 20.58 -21.28 -66.25
CA VAL A 39 19.43 -21.99 -65.64
C VAL A 39 19.88 -22.77 -64.37
N ARG A 40 21.04 -23.41 -64.47
CA ARG A 40 21.58 -24.14 -63.30
C ARG A 40 21.95 -23.21 -62.12
N SER A 41 22.57 -22.06 -62.43
CA SER A 41 22.92 -21.08 -61.37
C SER A 41 21.66 -20.44 -60.72
N ASN A 42 20.62 -20.15 -61.49
CA ASN A 42 19.39 -19.64 -60.99
C ASN A 42 18.58 -20.65 -60.15
N ARG A 43 18.63 -21.94 -60.53
CA ARG A 43 18.04 -23.01 -59.70
C ARG A 43 18.77 -23.18 -58.36
N LEU A 44 20.11 -23.15 -58.36
CA LEU A 44 20.89 -23.23 -57.14
C LEU A 44 20.65 -22.00 -56.23
N ARG A 45 20.59 -20.80 -56.79
CA ARG A 45 20.28 -19.59 -56.03
C ARG A 45 18.89 -19.65 -55.42
N ARG A 46 17.86 -20.08 -56.17
CA ARG A 46 16.50 -20.25 -55.65
C ARG A 46 16.43 -21.32 -54.56
N ALA A 47 17.08 -22.46 -54.75
CA ALA A 47 17.15 -23.54 -53.76
C ALA A 47 17.88 -23.06 -52.48
N ALA A 48 18.99 -22.35 -52.61
CA ALA A 48 19.72 -21.78 -51.48
C ALA A 48 18.87 -20.74 -50.74
N TYR A 49 18.16 -19.87 -51.45
CA TYR A 49 17.29 -18.86 -50.84
C TYR A 49 16.10 -19.49 -50.07
N THR A 50 15.47 -20.53 -50.66
CA THR A 50 14.35 -21.23 -49.96
C THR A 50 14.86 -22.07 -48.80
N MET A 51 16.07 -22.60 -48.87
CA MET A 51 16.69 -23.32 -47.76
C MET A 51 17.09 -22.37 -46.62
N PHE A 52 17.66 -21.20 -46.97
CA PHE A 52 18.02 -20.15 -46.01
C PHE A 52 16.77 -19.52 -45.34
N SER A 53 15.70 -19.25 -46.12
CA SER A 53 14.46 -18.69 -45.55
C SER A 53 13.75 -19.68 -44.63
N ARG A 54 13.77 -20.96 -44.90
CA ARG A 54 13.22 -22.00 -44.01
C ARG A 54 14.07 -22.16 -42.74
N ALA A 55 15.40 -22.16 -42.86
CA ALA A 55 16.29 -22.19 -41.70
C ALA A 55 16.17 -20.94 -40.84
N ALA A 56 16.04 -19.76 -41.47
CA ALA A 56 15.80 -18.51 -40.74
C ALA A 56 14.45 -18.52 -39.98
N ALA A 57 13.39 -19.04 -40.56
CA ALA A 57 12.08 -19.13 -39.88
C ALA A 57 12.14 -20.06 -38.64
N VAL A 58 12.89 -21.15 -38.71
CA VAL A 58 13.07 -22.11 -37.63
C VAL A 58 13.89 -21.51 -36.46
N LEU A 59 14.78 -20.56 -36.73
CA LEU A 59 15.63 -19.94 -35.71
C LEU A 59 15.02 -18.62 -35.19
N VAL A 60 14.37 -17.82 -36.03
CA VAL A 60 13.82 -16.50 -35.68
C VAL A 60 12.57 -16.63 -34.84
N LEU A 61 11.67 -17.58 -35.13
CA LEU A 61 10.45 -17.78 -34.33
C LEU A 61 10.72 -18.16 -32.87
N PRO A 62 11.61 -19.15 -32.57
CA PRO A 62 11.96 -19.42 -31.16
C PRO A 62 12.67 -18.23 -30.48
N LEU A 63 13.48 -17.47 -31.22
CA LEU A 63 14.16 -16.30 -30.68
C LEU A 63 13.18 -15.19 -30.30
N ILE A 64 12.21 -14.91 -31.19
CA ILE A 64 11.13 -13.94 -30.87
C ILE A 64 10.29 -14.43 -29.69
N MET A 65 9.96 -15.71 -29.65
CA MET A 65 9.18 -16.29 -28.58
C MET A 65 9.94 -16.28 -27.24
N SER A 66 11.26 -16.57 -27.27
CA SER A 66 12.09 -16.50 -26.07
C SER A 66 12.29 -15.05 -25.58
N THR A 67 12.50 -14.11 -26.51
CA THR A 67 12.60 -12.68 -26.13
C THR A 67 11.26 -12.12 -25.64
N ALA A 68 10.14 -12.52 -26.23
CA ALA A 68 8.82 -12.16 -25.77
C ALA A 68 8.50 -12.76 -24.38
N THR A 69 8.87 -14.02 -24.14
CA THR A 69 8.73 -14.65 -22.81
C THR A 69 9.66 -14.01 -21.78
N LEU A 70 10.89 -13.72 -22.11
CA LEU A 70 11.81 -13.01 -21.21
C LEU A 70 11.32 -11.58 -20.91
N TYR A 71 10.82 -10.88 -21.91
CA TYR A 71 10.21 -9.56 -21.75
C TYR A 71 8.94 -9.64 -20.88
N TYR A 72 8.08 -10.63 -21.12
CA TYR A 72 6.90 -10.89 -20.29
C TYR A 72 7.29 -11.24 -18.85
N MET A 73 8.24 -12.12 -18.62
CA MET A 73 8.77 -12.43 -17.30
C MET A 73 9.40 -11.19 -16.65
N TYR A 74 10.23 -10.43 -17.38
CA TYR A 74 10.84 -9.21 -16.85
C TYR A 74 9.81 -8.13 -16.45
N THR A 75 8.69 -8.02 -17.18
CA THR A 75 7.64 -7.04 -16.88
C THR A 75 6.65 -7.54 -15.84
N HIS A 76 6.43 -8.85 -15.70
CA HIS A 76 5.50 -9.45 -14.76
C HIS A 76 6.17 -9.97 -13.48
N ASP A 77 7.47 -10.26 -13.51
CA ASP A 77 8.23 -10.79 -12.37
C ASP A 77 8.60 -9.72 -11.31
N ARG A 78 8.08 -8.49 -11.48
CA ARG A 78 8.12 -7.47 -10.41
C ARG A 78 7.14 -7.72 -9.27
N SER A 79 6.49 -8.87 -9.26
CA SER A 79 5.50 -9.29 -8.26
C SER A 79 5.85 -10.58 -7.53
N LEU A 80 7.11 -10.97 -7.42
CA LEU A 80 7.45 -11.76 -6.25
C LEU A 80 7.22 -10.84 -5.05
N PRO A 81 6.37 -11.21 -4.10
CA PRO A 81 6.38 -10.53 -2.82
C PRO A 81 7.78 -10.80 -2.24
N SER A 82 8.71 -9.89 -2.50
CA SER A 82 9.89 -9.78 -1.64
C SER A 82 9.26 -9.71 -0.27
N ALA A 83 9.54 -10.70 0.59
CA ALA A 83 9.07 -10.66 1.97
C ALA A 83 9.67 -9.39 2.55
N THR A 84 8.91 -8.28 2.40
CA THR A 84 9.34 -6.97 2.86
C THR A 84 9.51 -7.11 4.34
N ALA A 85 10.72 -6.92 4.84
CA ALA A 85 10.99 -7.03 6.26
C ALA A 85 10.02 -6.12 7.02
N MET A 86 9.32 -6.69 7.99
CA MET A 86 8.40 -5.94 8.85
C MET A 86 9.19 -5.29 9.97
N VAL A 87 8.92 -4.03 10.22
CA VAL A 87 9.44 -3.25 11.34
C VAL A 87 8.36 -3.20 12.40
N GLU A 88 8.73 -3.48 13.65
CA GLU A 88 7.86 -3.33 14.81
C GLU A 88 8.41 -2.24 15.74
N VAL A 89 7.56 -1.28 16.09
CA VAL A 89 7.84 -0.23 17.06
C VAL A 89 6.85 -0.35 18.22
N THR A 90 7.38 -0.39 19.44
CA THR A 90 6.58 -0.53 20.65
C THR A 90 6.81 0.68 21.57
N ALA A 91 5.75 1.22 22.15
CA ALA A 91 5.78 2.13 23.28
C ALA A 91 5.42 1.34 24.54
N PRO A 92 6.37 1.04 25.43
CA PRO A 92 6.09 0.36 26.69
C PRO A 92 5.08 1.13 27.57
N ALA A 93 4.45 0.42 28.52
CA ALA A 93 3.53 1.01 29.47
C ALA A 93 4.15 2.22 30.20
N GLY A 94 3.42 3.33 30.28
CA GLY A 94 3.89 4.59 30.88
C GLY A 94 4.77 5.45 29.99
N THR A 95 5.01 5.05 28.73
CA THR A 95 5.84 5.79 27.79
C THR A 95 5.11 6.11 26.49
N THR A 96 5.65 7.03 25.71
CA THR A 96 5.21 7.31 24.34
C THR A 96 6.38 7.19 23.39
N ALA A 97 6.12 6.81 22.14
CA ALA A 97 7.15 6.76 21.10
C ALA A 97 6.71 7.58 19.88
N ARG A 98 7.67 8.13 19.16
CA ARG A 98 7.43 8.81 17.89
C ARG A 98 8.25 8.13 16.80
N VAL A 99 7.62 7.82 15.69
CA VAL A 99 8.25 7.16 14.55
C VAL A 99 7.92 7.90 13.26
N MET A 100 8.89 8.01 12.37
CA MET A 100 8.71 8.47 11.01
C MET A 100 8.70 7.25 10.10
N LEU A 101 7.64 7.11 9.31
CA LEU A 101 7.44 6.02 8.37
C LEU A 101 8.18 6.28 7.05
N PRO A 102 8.35 5.25 6.20
CA PRO A 102 9.07 5.37 4.91
C PRO A 102 8.47 6.41 3.94
N ASP A 103 7.17 6.72 4.05
CA ASP A 103 6.46 7.73 3.26
C ASP A 103 6.51 9.14 3.86
N SER A 104 7.33 9.36 4.89
CA SER A 104 7.41 10.59 5.69
C SER A 104 6.14 10.90 6.50
N SER A 105 5.23 9.94 6.68
CA SER A 105 4.17 10.04 7.68
C SER A 105 4.75 9.94 9.08
N GLU A 106 4.21 10.74 10.01
CA GLU A 106 4.62 10.70 11.42
C GLU A 106 3.56 9.99 12.25
N VAL A 107 4.00 9.11 13.13
CA VAL A 107 3.13 8.39 14.06
C VAL A 107 3.63 8.58 15.49
N TRP A 108 2.75 8.98 16.39
CA TRP A 108 2.96 8.94 17.83
C TRP A 108 2.23 7.72 18.38
N LEU A 109 2.94 6.89 19.12
CA LEU A 109 2.38 5.74 19.83
C LEU A 109 2.18 6.12 21.28
N ASN A 110 0.99 5.89 21.80
CA ASN A 110 0.70 6.06 23.21
C ASN A 110 1.22 4.86 24.03
N SER A 111 1.15 4.97 25.33
CA SER A 111 1.52 3.92 26.28
C SER A 111 0.89 2.57 25.94
N ASP A 112 1.67 1.50 26.08
CA ASP A 112 1.28 0.11 25.83
C ASP A 112 0.73 -0.12 24.41
N SER A 113 1.41 0.48 23.42
CA SER A 113 0.99 0.42 22.02
C SER A 113 2.08 -0.13 21.13
N ARG A 114 1.65 -0.76 20.02
CA ARG A 114 2.53 -1.40 19.05
C ARG A 114 2.08 -1.05 17.63
N LEU A 115 3.05 -0.67 16.79
CA LEU A 115 2.87 -0.42 15.37
C LEU A 115 3.77 -1.36 14.57
N THR A 116 3.19 -2.08 13.61
CA THR A 116 3.94 -2.93 12.69
C THR A 116 3.72 -2.45 11.26
N TYR A 117 4.79 -2.25 10.50
CA TYR A 117 4.74 -1.75 9.14
C TYR A 117 5.89 -2.32 8.29
N PRO A 118 5.75 -2.39 6.96
CA PRO A 118 6.83 -2.86 6.08
C PRO A 118 7.96 -1.83 5.98
N GLN A 119 9.20 -2.28 5.85
CA GLN A 119 10.36 -1.40 5.68
C GLN A 119 10.24 -0.48 4.45
N THR A 120 9.51 -0.89 3.44
CA THR A 120 9.10 -0.09 2.27
C THR A 120 7.65 -0.37 1.97
N PHE A 121 6.85 0.65 1.69
CA PHE A 121 5.47 0.46 1.29
C PHE A 121 5.35 -0.07 -0.15
N ASP A 122 4.28 -0.82 -0.41
CA ASP A 122 3.93 -1.27 -1.77
C ASP A 122 3.58 -0.06 -2.66
N SER A 123 3.69 -0.26 -3.97
CA SER A 123 3.29 0.72 -4.98
C SER A 123 1.77 0.95 -5.06
N ARG A 124 0.97 0.16 -4.36
CA ARG A 124 -0.51 0.25 -4.38
C ARG A 124 -1.07 0.93 -3.16
N GLU A 125 -0.53 0.63 -1.97
CA GLU A 125 -1.07 1.11 -0.70
C GLU A 125 0.01 1.17 0.39
N ARG A 126 -0.26 1.97 1.41
CA ARG A 126 0.60 2.13 2.59
C ARG A 126 -0.11 1.53 3.79
N THR A 127 0.19 0.27 4.10
CA THR A 127 -0.52 -0.47 5.15
C THR A 127 0.33 -0.60 6.40
N VAL A 128 -0.27 -0.30 7.55
CA VAL A 128 0.30 -0.50 8.89
C VAL A 128 -0.70 -1.23 9.79
N ASN A 129 -0.20 -1.97 10.78
CA ASN A 129 -1.02 -2.64 11.79
C ASN A 129 -0.82 -1.97 13.14
N LEU A 130 -1.91 -1.65 13.83
CA LEU A 130 -1.89 -0.99 15.13
C LEU A 130 -2.55 -1.87 16.19
N LYS A 131 -1.89 -1.99 17.35
CA LYS A 131 -2.47 -2.41 18.63
C LYS A 131 -2.24 -1.32 19.66
N GLY A 132 -3.29 -0.96 20.41
CA GLY A 132 -3.24 0.15 21.35
C GLY A 132 -3.68 1.48 20.72
N GLU A 133 -3.03 2.57 21.06
CA GLU A 133 -3.41 3.90 20.62
C GLU A 133 -2.28 4.60 19.86
N ALA A 134 -2.63 5.21 18.72
CA ALA A 134 -1.70 6.01 17.95
C ALA A 134 -2.38 7.24 17.33
N PHE A 135 -1.61 8.31 17.27
CA PHE A 135 -1.94 9.50 16.51
C PHE A 135 -1.12 9.52 15.21
N PHE A 136 -1.80 9.66 14.10
CA PHE A 136 -1.22 9.66 12.77
C PHE A 136 -1.25 11.07 12.15
N SER A 137 -0.12 11.48 11.57
CA SER A 137 -0.02 12.63 10.69
C SER A 137 0.46 12.12 9.33
N VAL A 138 -0.50 11.76 8.48
CA VAL A 138 -0.25 11.05 7.23
C VAL A 138 0.14 12.02 6.13
N SER A 139 1.23 11.73 5.41
CA SER A 139 1.65 12.46 4.22
C SER A 139 0.61 12.35 3.10
N SER A 140 0.33 13.48 2.44
CA SER A 140 -0.71 13.54 1.42
C SER A 140 -0.30 12.78 0.16
N ASP A 141 -1.02 11.71 -0.15
CA ASP A 141 -0.91 10.96 -1.39
C ASP A 141 -2.28 10.35 -1.72
N ARG A 142 -2.88 10.84 -2.82
CA ARG A 142 -4.21 10.38 -3.25
C ARG A 142 -4.17 9.10 -4.07
N GLN A 143 -3.02 8.76 -4.65
CA GLN A 143 -2.88 7.58 -5.50
C GLN A 143 -2.63 6.31 -4.68
N HIS A 144 -1.98 6.45 -3.52
CA HIS A 144 -1.65 5.34 -2.63
C HIS A 144 -2.30 5.56 -1.26
N PRO A 145 -3.47 4.98 -0.99
CA PRO A 145 -4.16 5.14 0.30
C PRO A 145 -3.31 4.62 1.46
N PHE A 146 -3.44 5.27 2.61
CA PHE A 146 -2.82 4.85 3.86
C PHE A 146 -3.84 4.09 4.69
N ASN A 147 -3.54 2.83 5.01
CA ASN A 147 -4.44 1.94 5.73
C ASN A 147 -3.88 1.65 7.13
N VAL A 148 -4.66 1.91 8.16
CA VAL A 148 -4.41 1.43 9.52
C VAL A 148 -5.31 0.22 9.76
N CYS A 149 -4.72 -0.97 9.79
CA CYS A 149 -5.42 -2.21 10.08
C CYS A 149 -5.46 -2.45 11.59
N LEU A 150 -6.61 -2.85 12.10
CA LEU A 150 -6.89 -3.16 13.48
C LEU A 150 -7.37 -4.60 13.61
N ASP A 151 -7.37 -5.14 14.82
CA ASP A 151 -7.90 -6.47 15.04
C ASP A 151 -9.42 -6.52 14.76
N GLY A 152 -9.91 -7.68 14.32
CA GLY A 152 -11.33 -7.90 14.02
C GLY A 152 -11.81 -7.32 12.69
N GLY A 153 -10.92 -7.13 11.69
CA GLY A 153 -11.29 -6.70 10.35
C GLY A 153 -11.56 -5.19 10.21
N LEU A 154 -11.37 -4.40 11.28
CA LEU A 154 -11.48 -2.95 11.21
C LEU A 154 -10.28 -2.33 10.52
N ARG A 155 -10.54 -1.32 9.70
CA ARG A 155 -9.52 -0.57 8.96
C ARG A 155 -9.90 0.92 8.86
N VAL A 156 -8.91 1.77 9.01
CA VAL A 156 -9.03 3.22 8.75
C VAL A 156 -8.23 3.54 7.50
N MET A 157 -8.90 4.09 6.48
CA MET A 157 -8.27 4.50 5.22
C MET A 157 -8.15 6.04 5.17
N ALA A 158 -6.96 6.53 4.81
CA ALA A 158 -6.58 7.94 4.81
C ALA A 158 -5.77 8.32 3.56
N HIS A 159 -5.85 9.60 3.13
CA HIS A 159 -5.12 10.11 1.97
C HIS A 159 -4.25 11.36 2.26
N GLY A 160 -4.02 11.70 3.51
CA GLY A 160 -3.30 12.91 3.93
C GLY A 160 -4.07 13.62 5.02
N THR A 161 -4.08 13.04 6.21
CA THR A 161 -4.99 13.36 7.29
C THR A 161 -4.28 13.32 8.63
N ARG A 162 -4.88 13.97 9.62
CA ARG A 162 -4.44 13.88 11.02
C ARG A 162 -5.58 13.31 11.85
N PHE A 163 -5.33 12.17 12.49
CA PHE A 163 -6.35 11.43 13.23
C PHE A 163 -5.75 10.59 14.35
N ASN A 164 -6.57 10.29 15.34
CA ASN A 164 -6.25 9.38 16.45
C ASN A 164 -7.02 8.07 16.28
N VAL A 165 -6.39 6.97 16.59
CA VAL A 165 -7.00 5.63 16.68
C VAL A 165 -6.66 5.04 18.03
N CYS A 166 -7.69 4.66 18.80
CA CYS A 166 -7.56 3.97 20.09
C CYS A 166 -8.22 2.60 19.98
N SER A 167 -7.40 1.54 20.03
CA SER A 167 -7.80 0.14 19.80
C SER A 167 -7.04 -0.79 20.75
N TYR A 168 -7.23 -0.60 22.06
CA TYR A 168 -6.66 -1.48 23.10
C TYR A 168 -7.45 -2.78 23.20
N ASP A 169 -6.76 -3.87 23.51
CA ASP A 169 -7.37 -5.20 23.63
C ASP A 169 -8.23 -5.35 24.90
N ASP A 170 -7.95 -4.54 25.91
CA ASP A 170 -8.72 -4.49 27.18
C ASP A 170 -9.99 -3.62 27.08
N SER A 171 -10.25 -3.01 25.94
CA SER A 171 -11.44 -2.21 25.65
C SER A 171 -12.39 -2.89 24.67
N ASP A 172 -13.67 -2.91 24.97
CA ASP A 172 -14.71 -3.34 24.04
C ASP A 172 -14.92 -2.36 22.88
N ASN A 173 -14.44 -1.12 23.03
CA ASN A 173 -14.62 -0.06 22.04
C ASN A 173 -13.32 0.25 21.31
N VAL A 174 -13.48 0.50 20.00
CA VAL A 174 -12.44 1.11 19.16
C VAL A 174 -12.89 2.53 18.82
N GLU A 175 -12.05 3.50 19.10
CA GLU A 175 -12.36 4.92 18.90
C GLU A 175 -11.45 5.50 17.81
N MET A 176 -12.05 6.12 16.80
CA MET A 176 -11.35 6.77 15.68
C MET A 176 -11.80 8.21 15.60
N THR A 177 -10.88 9.16 15.80
CA THR A 177 -11.17 10.60 15.90
C THR A 177 -10.39 11.37 14.85
N LEU A 178 -11.08 12.17 14.03
CA LEU A 178 -10.47 12.94 12.96
C LEU A 178 -10.18 14.39 13.37
N GLU A 179 -8.89 14.79 13.30
CA GLU A 179 -8.47 16.17 13.53
C GLU A 179 -8.52 16.99 12.21
N ARG A 180 -8.00 16.44 11.10
CA ARG A 180 -7.93 17.17 9.82
C ARG A 180 -7.98 16.22 8.62
N GLY A 181 -8.71 16.64 7.58
CA GLY A 181 -8.82 15.89 6.32
C GLY A 181 -10.10 15.08 6.25
N ALA A 182 -10.04 13.86 5.77
CA ALA A 182 -11.13 12.89 5.76
C ALA A 182 -10.57 11.48 5.90
N ILE A 183 -11.24 10.62 6.66
CA ILE A 183 -10.93 9.19 6.78
C ILE A 183 -12.18 8.37 6.52
N ASP A 184 -12.00 7.20 5.94
CA ASP A 184 -13.04 6.19 5.80
C ASP A 184 -12.79 5.09 6.83
N VAL A 185 -13.76 4.83 7.69
CA VAL A 185 -13.77 3.71 8.63
C VAL A 185 -14.42 2.54 7.94
N MET A 186 -13.73 1.41 7.91
CA MET A 186 -14.16 0.21 7.19
C MET A 186 -14.15 -1.00 8.11
N HIS A 187 -15.03 -1.95 7.82
CA HIS A 187 -15.01 -3.28 8.40
C HIS A 187 -15.05 -4.28 7.26
N ASP A 188 -14.03 -5.11 7.17
CA ASP A 188 -13.69 -5.89 5.98
C ASP A 188 -13.61 -4.96 4.75
N ASP A 189 -14.39 -5.18 3.70
CA ASP A 189 -14.43 -4.35 2.50
C ASP A 189 -15.57 -3.34 2.48
N ASN A 190 -16.34 -3.23 3.57
CA ASN A 190 -17.47 -2.32 3.65
C ASN A 190 -17.11 -1.03 4.38
N THR A 191 -17.41 0.12 3.78
CA THR A 191 -17.30 1.41 4.47
C THR A 191 -18.45 1.54 5.47
N LEU A 192 -18.10 1.67 6.75
CA LEU A 192 -19.06 1.91 7.83
C LEU A 192 -19.43 3.37 7.90
N GLU A 193 -18.43 4.27 7.89
CA GLU A 193 -18.61 5.69 8.06
C GLU A 193 -17.46 6.48 7.43
N ARG A 194 -17.76 7.71 6.99
CA ARG A 194 -16.75 8.67 6.52
C ARG A 194 -16.73 9.90 7.44
N LEU A 195 -15.63 10.07 8.16
CA LEU A 195 -15.48 11.13 9.13
C LEU A 195 -15.05 12.45 8.50
N LYS A 196 -15.60 13.53 9.08
CA LYS A 196 -15.15 14.91 8.89
C LYS A 196 -14.39 15.39 10.13
N PRO A 197 -13.65 16.51 10.05
CA PRO A 197 -12.96 17.07 11.21
C PRO A 197 -13.90 17.30 12.40
N ASN A 198 -13.40 16.98 13.61
CA ASN A 198 -14.12 16.97 14.87
C ASN A 198 -15.23 15.90 14.99
N GLU A 199 -15.16 14.87 14.16
CA GLU A 199 -16.01 13.68 14.30
C GLU A 199 -15.21 12.50 14.83
N GLN A 200 -15.90 11.64 15.57
CA GLN A 200 -15.40 10.41 16.16
C GLN A 200 -16.38 9.28 15.89
N VAL A 201 -15.87 8.16 15.39
CA VAL A 201 -16.58 6.88 15.43
C VAL A 201 -16.13 6.10 16.66
N VAL A 202 -17.11 5.60 17.42
CA VAL A 202 -16.93 4.61 18.47
C VAL A 202 -17.55 3.31 17.99
N TYR A 203 -16.74 2.30 17.74
CA TYR A 203 -17.15 0.96 17.31
C TYR A 203 -17.15 0.01 18.50
N ASP A 204 -18.28 -0.63 18.78
CA ASP A 204 -18.46 -1.66 19.80
C ASP A 204 -18.14 -3.03 19.21
N ARG A 205 -17.05 -3.66 19.68
CA ARG A 205 -16.59 -4.98 19.21
C ARG A 205 -17.54 -6.14 19.53
N ARG A 206 -18.33 -6.01 20.63
CA ARG A 206 -19.26 -7.06 21.06
C ARG A 206 -20.51 -7.10 20.20
N ASN A 207 -21.03 -5.93 19.88
CA ASN A 207 -22.31 -5.78 19.18
C ASN A 207 -22.15 -5.52 17.69
N HIS A 208 -20.91 -5.35 17.18
CA HIS A 208 -20.59 -4.96 15.81
C HIS A 208 -21.36 -3.73 15.34
N SER A 209 -21.53 -2.76 16.26
CA SER A 209 -22.27 -1.52 16.04
C SER A 209 -21.37 -0.32 16.25
N TRP A 210 -21.73 0.80 15.64
CA TRP A 210 -20.96 2.03 15.81
C TRP A 210 -21.86 3.24 16.03
N THR A 211 -21.28 4.26 16.64
CA THR A 211 -21.89 5.56 16.82
C THR A 211 -20.99 6.65 16.29
N LEU A 212 -21.57 7.64 15.61
CA LEU A 212 -20.87 8.84 15.17
C LEU A 212 -21.15 9.98 16.15
N ASN A 213 -20.09 10.57 16.70
CA ASN A 213 -20.14 11.64 17.67
C ASN A 213 -19.40 12.87 17.15
N ARG A 214 -19.81 14.06 17.61
CA ARG A 214 -19.02 15.28 17.44
C ARG A 214 -18.24 15.55 18.71
N VAL A 215 -16.94 15.74 18.60
CA VAL A 215 -16.01 15.81 19.73
C VAL A 215 -15.05 16.98 19.62
N ASP A 216 -14.43 17.33 20.74
CA ASP A 216 -13.25 18.21 20.75
C ASP A 216 -12.01 17.36 20.57
N VAL A 217 -11.34 17.51 19.43
CA VAL A 217 -10.17 16.69 19.06
C VAL A 217 -8.98 16.86 20.01
N GLU A 218 -8.91 17.96 20.76
CA GLU A 218 -7.85 18.15 21.75
C GLU A 218 -7.89 17.07 22.84
N GLU A 219 -9.07 16.57 23.22
CA GLU A 219 -9.21 15.48 24.20
C GLU A 219 -8.53 14.17 23.75
N TYR A 220 -8.49 13.93 22.45
CA TYR A 220 -8.03 12.65 21.88
C TYR A 220 -6.61 12.72 21.30
N GLY A 221 -6.04 13.91 21.15
CA GLY A 221 -4.71 14.07 20.53
C GLY A 221 -3.70 14.79 21.43
N SER A 222 -4.11 15.33 22.60
CA SER A 222 -3.23 16.10 23.49
C SER A 222 -2.14 15.26 24.14
N TRP A 223 -2.37 13.98 24.35
CA TRP A 223 -1.43 13.06 25.00
C TRP A 223 -0.06 13.00 24.28
N LYS A 224 -0.02 13.19 22.93
CA LYS A 224 1.24 13.25 22.17
C LYS A 224 2.19 14.38 22.58
N THR A 225 1.65 15.42 23.24
CA THR A 225 2.43 16.53 23.79
C THR A 225 2.58 16.44 25.30
N GLY A 226 2.27 15.27 25.88
CA GLY A 226 2.36 15.02 27.31
C GLY A 226 1.22 15.64 28.13
N ARG A 227 0.15 16.11 27.48
CA ARG A 227 -1.01 16.70 28.16
C ARG A 227 -2.17 15.72 28.19
N LEU A 228 -2.96 15.75 29.27
CA LEU A 228 -4.26 15.10 29.36
C LEU A 228 -5.32 16.18 29.47
N VAL A 229 -6.23 16.23 28.50
CA VAL A 229 -7.29 17.23 28.43
C VAL A 229 -8.64 16.53 28.53
N PHE A 230 -9.40 16.88 29.55
CA PHE A 230 -10.70 16.31 29.83
C PHE A 230 -11.79 17.41 29.79
N ARG A 231 -12.75 17.27 28.90
CA ARG A 231 -13.87 18.24 28.77
C ARG A 231 -15.21 17.54 28.96
N ASN A 232 -15.71 17.53 30.20
CA ASN A 232 -16.92 16.82 30.52
C ASN A 232 -16.84 15.30 30.35
N MET A 233 -15.63 14.74 30.59
CA MET A 233 -15.34 13.33 30.43
C MET A 233 -15.75 12.51 31.66
N PRO A 234 -16.37 11.33 31.49
CA PRO A 234 -16.68 10.44 32.62
C PRO A 234 -15.41 10.02 33.34
N LEU A 235 -15.47 10.02 34.68
CA LEU A 235 -14.28 9.73 35.52
C LEU A 235 -13.68 8.34 35.28
N GLY A 236 -14.49 7.35 34.90
CA GLY A 236 -13.99 6.05 34.48
C GLY A 236 -13.02 6.18 33.31
N LYS A 237 -13.39 6.94 32.25
CA LYS A 237 -12.52 7.21 31.11
C LYS A 237 -11.29 8.04 31.44
N VAL A 238 -11.42 8.99 32.37
CA VAL A 238 -10.28 9.76 32.88
C VAL A 238 -9.26 8.83 33.54
N PHE A 239 -9.71 7.92 34.40
CA PHE A 239 -8.80 7.00 35.07
C PHE A 239 -8.20 5.96 34.11
N GLU A 240 -8.89 5.50 33.09
CA GLU A 240 -8.31 4.65 32.03
C GLU A 240 -7.08 5.34 31.37
N GLN A 241 -7.19 6.64 31.05
CA GLN A 241 -6.06 7.39 30.48
C GLN A 241 -4.94 7.64 31.49
N VAL A 242 -5.28 7.90 32.76
CA VAL A 242 -4.30 8.07 33.84
C VAL A 242 -3.58 6.75 34.12
N GLU A 243 -4.27 5.61 34.16
CA GLU A 243 -3.66 4.28 34.32
C GLU A 243 -2.57 4.03 33.27
N ARG A 244 -2.87 4.29 31.99
CA ARG A 244 -1.93 4.09 30.87
C ARG A 244 -0.73 5.02 30.99
N ARG A 245 -0.97 6.31 31.27
CA ARG A 245 0.10 7.30 31.38
C ARG A 245 1.08 7.02 32.52
N TYR A 246 0.59 6.57 33.67
CA TYR A 246 1.41 6.35 34.90
C TYR A 246 1.73 4.88 35.14
N ASN A 247 1.38 3.99 34.23
CA ASN A 247 1.56 2.54 34.38
C ASN A 247 1.06 2.04 35.74
N THR A 248 -0.12 2.46 36.14
CA THR A 248 -0.71 2.19 37.44
C THR A 248 -2.08 1.56 37.27
N GLN A 249 -2.43 0.57 38.05
CA GLN A 249 -3.78 0.03 38.08
C GLN A 249 -4.67 0.88 38.96
N ILE A 250 -5.81 1.38 38.45
CA ILE A 250 -6.78 2.16 39.21
C ILE A 250 -8.11 1.40 39.30
N VAL A 251 -8.53 1.08 40.50
CA VAL A 251 -9.77 0.35 40.77
C VAL A 251 -10.79 1.26 41.43
N LEU A 252 -11.89 1.50 40.73
CA LEU A 252 -13.03 2.26 41.24
C LEU A 252 -14.00 1.32 41.95
N HIS A 253 -14.12 1.42 43.27
CA HIS A 253 -15.00 0.58 44.09
C HIS A 253 -16.48 1.09 44.16
N ASP A 254 -16.72 2.29 43.65
CA ASP A 254 -18.08 2.89 43.59
C ASP A 254 -18.44 3.20 42.15
N SER A 255 -19.39 2.45 41.61
CA SER A 255 -19.86 2.60 40.24
C SER A 255 -20.49 3.99 39.95
N SER A 256 -20.95 4.70 40.99
CA SER A 256 -21.49 6.05 40.82
C SER A 256 -20.39 7.05 40.40
N LEU A 257 -19.14 6.80 40.77
CA LEU A 257 -18.01 7.63 40.41
C LEU A 257 -17.68 7.49 38.89
N MET A 258 -17.87 6.31 38.32
CA MET A 258 -17.51 6.03 36.91
C MET A 258 -18.22 7.00 35.94
N ARG A 259 -19.48 7.34 36.21
CA ARG A 259 -20.30 8.21 35.36
C ARG A 259 -20.15 9.68 35.64
N ARG A 260 -19.49 10.06 36.74
CA ARG A 260 -19.29 11.44 37.11
C ARG A 260 -18.36 12.14 36.13
N LYS A 261 -18.80 13.25 35.56
CA LYS A 261 -18.03 13.96 34.53
C LYS A 261 -17.18 15.05 35.19
N ILE A 262 -15.93 15.16 34.71
CA ILE A 262 -15.01 16.21 35.12
C ILE A 262 -14.49 17.02 33.94
N ARG A 263 -14.01 18.23 34.24
CA ARG A 263 -13.23 19.07 33.33
C ARG A 263 -11.90 19.37 34.00
N ALA A 264 -10.82 18.97 33.39
CA ALA A 264 -9.47 19.20 33.88
C ALA A 264 -8.44 19.17 32.73
N THR A 265 -7.29 19.79 32.94
CA THR A 265 -6.13 19.67 32.05
C THR A 265 -4.93 19.42 32.92
N PHE A 266 -4.19 18.35 32.62
CA PHE A 266 -2.96 17.96 33.30
C PHE A 266 -1.81 17.93 32.28
N ALA A 267 -0.63 18.34 32.69
CA ALA A 267 0.57 18.35 31.83
C ALA A 267 1.73 17.58 32.47
N SER A 268 2.27 18.11 33.55
CA SER A 268 3.46 17.57 34.24
C SER A 268 3.20 17.14 35.68
N GLU A 269 1.94 17.12 36.10
CA GLU A 269 1.53 16.75 37.45
C GLU A 269 1.89 15.28 37.71
N SER A 270 2.26 14.97 38.98
CA SER A 270 2.40 13.59 39.42
C SER A 270 1.03 12.92 39.57
N LEU A 271 0.99 11.59 39.64
CA LEU A 271 -0.26 10.86 39.86
C LEU A 271 -0.97 11.31 41.15
N GLU A 272 -0.20 11.53 42.22
CA GLU A 272 -0.73 12.01 43.49
C GLU A 272 -1.34 13.39 43.38
N GLN A 273 -0.73 14.31 42.59
CA GLN A 273 -1.28 15.63 42.33
C GLN A 273 -2.58 15.53 41.55
N ILE A 274 -2.64 14.70 40.49
CA ILE A 274 -3.88 14.46 39.72
C ILE A 274 -5.00 13.96 40.62
N LEU A 275 -4.72 12.98 41.48
CA LEU A 275 -5.73 12.47 42.44
C LEU A 275 -6.18 13.53 43.44
N ALA A 276 -5.26 14.36 43.94
CA ALA A 276 -5.55 15.45 44.82
C ALA A 276 -6.42 16.50 44.14
N ASP A 277 -6.14 16.88 42.90
CA ASP A 277 -6.93 17.83 42.13
C ASP A 277 -8.34 17.29 41.80
N ILE A 278 -8.44 16.00 41.41
CA ILE A 278 -9.74 15.35 41.20
C ILE A 278 -10.54 15.35 42.50
N ARG A 279 -9.92 15.17 43.68
CA ARG A 279 -10.57 15.20 44.99
C ARG A 279 -11.21 16.57 45.31
N LEU A 280 -10.66 17.66 44.78
CA LEU A 280 -11.24 19.00 44.97
C LEU A 280 -12.63 19.13 44.34
N VAL A 281 -12.88 18.45 43.23
CA VAL A 281 -14.14 18.53 42.46
C VAL A 281 -15.03 17.31 42.62
N THR A 282 -14.44 16.17 43.04
CA THR A 282 -15.16 14.92 43.26
C THR A 282 -14.75 14.30 44.59
N PRO A 283 -15.69 14.05 45.53
CA PRO A 283 -15.35 13.52 46.85
C PRO A 283 -14.85 12.08 46.74
N ILE A 284 -13.56 11.91 46.53
CA ILE A 284 -12.84 10.63 46.48
C ILE A 284 -11.84 10.52 47.60
N ARG A 285 -11.55 9.29 48.02
CA ARG A 285 -10.42 8.90 48.83
C ARG A 285 -9.72 7.71 48.13
N TRP A 286 -8.43 7.55 48.33
CA TRP A 286 -7.69 6.44 47.69
C TRP A 286 -6.68 5.83 48.67
N THR A 287 -6.32 4.59 48.39
CA THR A 287 -5.22 3.89 49.02
C THR A 287 -4.28 3.39 47.92
N ALA A 288 -2.98 3.55 48.08
CA ALA A 288 -1.97 3.08 47.16
C ALA A 288 -1.30 1.82 47.74
N THR A 289 -1.17 0.79 46.90
CA THR A 289 -0.45 -0.45 47.25
C THR A 289 0.47 -0.81 46.07
N THR A 290 1.63 -1.37 46.38
CA THR A 290 2.52 -1.90 45.33
C THR A 290 2.28 -3.40 45.21
N THR A 291 1.95 -3.87 44.00
CA THR A 291 1.74 -5.29 43.74
C THR A 291 3.09 -6.04 43.66
N PRO A 292 3.13 -7.35 43.91
CA PRO A 292 4.34 -8.16 43.83
C PRO A 292 5.06 -8.09 42.47
N GLY A 293 4.40 -7.61 41.38
CA GLY A 293 4.98 -7.40 40.05
C GLY A 293 5.58 -5.99 39.84
N GLY A 294 5.64 -5.14 40.87
CA GLY A 294 6.20 -3.78 40.77
C GLY A 294 5.24 -2.73 40.17
N ARG A 295 4.05 -3.11 39.75
CA ARG A 295 3.04 -2.15 39.28
C ARG A 295 2.28 -1.58 40.47
N ASN A 296 2.16 -0.26 40.54
CA ASN A 296 1.36 0.40 41.56
C ASN A 296 -0.13 0.13 41.33
N ARG A 297 -0.86 -0.06 42.43
CA ARG A 297 -2.32 -0.17 42.42
C ARG A 297 -2.93 0.91 43.30
N ILE A 298 -3.95 1.56 42.81
CA ILE A 298 -4.71 2.60 43.52
C ILE A 298 -6.18 2.18 43.56
N ASP A 299 -6.67 1.99 44.78
CA ASP A 299 -8.06 1.68 45.05
C ASP A 299 -8.78 2.98 45.43
N ILE A 300 -9.80 3.38 44.66
CA ILE A 300 -10.54 4.63 44.80
C ILE A 300 -11.95 4.34 45.33
N TYR A 301 -12.32 5.08 46.35
CA TYR A 301 -13.61 5.00 47.05
C TYR A 301 -14.28 6.36 47.06
N SER A 302 -15.62 6.39 47.08
CA SER A 302 -16.34 7.60 47.39
C SER A 302 -16.07 8.04 48.84
N SER A 303 -15.80 9.33 49.04
CA SER A 303 -15.63 9.90 50.38
C SER A 303 -16.95 10.44 50.98
N LYS A 304 -18.12 10.09 50.39
CA LYS A 304 -19.41 10.45 51.02
C LYS A 304 -19.42 9.89 52.42
N ALA A 305 -19.54 10.81 53.39
CA ALA A 305 -19.81 10.44 54.77
C ALA A 305 -21.05 9.52 54.80
N LYS A 306 -20.94 8.37 55.48
CA LYS A 306 -22.12 7.67 55.97
C LYS A 306 -22.85 8.67 56.88
N ASN A 307 -23.99 9.23 56.41
CA ASN A 307 -25.02 9.73 57.28
C ASN A 307 -25.73 8.56 57.90
#